data_a5d335c03f7c5c84f12e27731084489d
#
_entry.id   a5d335c03f7c5c84f12e27731084489d
#
_cell.length_a   1.000
_cell.length_b   1.000
_cell.length_c   1.000
_cell.angle_alpha   90.00
_cell.angle_beta   90.00
_cell.angle_gamma   90.00
#
_symmetry.space_group_name_H-M   'P 1'
#
loop_
_entity.id
_entity.type
_entity.pdbx_description
1 polymer ?
#
loop_
_entity_poly.entity_id
_entity_poly.type
_entity_poly.pdbx_seq_one_letter_code
_entity_poly.pdbx_strand_id
1 'polypeptide(L)'
;MLYDLGLDPKDMDNDSKVDSKIKEIDERFNLVMMQDSFSESLVLLKEELCWDLNDVTNFKLNGRQEGVKKILSNETRSKLRDYLKADYQLYNHFKKKLLTKIESFGLEKMQEEVAKMESKNEEITQECSITSVENQKLEGNQKWWGANVIGYTTGNSSKEECSLMTMSEFAYIKRIRKKQNEQAERIILGQNQLEQNV
;
A
#
# COMPACT_ATOMS: atom_id res chain seq x y z
N MET A 1 -15.59 2.04 -0.62
CA MET A 1 -14.63 2.75 0.29
C MET A 1 -15.33 3.34 1.52
N LEU A 2 -16.31 4.23 1.36
CA LEU A 2 -17.01 4.83 2.52
C LEU A 2 -17.69 3.80 3.42
N TYR A 3 -18.22 2.72 2.84
CA TYR A 3 -18.75 1.59 3.61
C TYR A 3 -17.69 0.99 4.56
N ASP A 4 -16.49 0.73 4.05
CA ASP A 4 -15.37 0.18 4.84
C ASP A 4 -14.89 1.16 5.93
N LEU A 5 -15.13 2.44 5.72
CA LEU A 5 -14.86 3.52 6.69
C LEU A 5 -16.04 3.81 7.62
N GLY A 6 -17.08 2.97 7.59
CA GLY A 6 -18.19 2.98 8.53
C GLY A 6 -19.37 3.88 8.17
N LEU A 7 -19.57 4.22 6.88
CA LEU A 7 -20.82 4.80 6.43
C LEU A 7 -21.84 3.70 6.11
N ASP A 8 -23.03 3.78 6.68
CA ASP A 8 -24.11 2.81 6.42
C ASP A 8 -24.52 2.87 4.93
N PRO A 9 -24.70 1.73 4.24
CA PRO A 9 -25.14 1.70 2.84
C PRO A 9 -26.40 2.52 2.55
N LYS A 10 -27.35 2.57 3.47
CA LYS A 10 -28.58 3.37 3.34
C LYS A 10 -28.35 4.88 3.31
N ASP A 11 -27.19 5.35 3.78
CA ASP A 11 -26.83 6.76 3.85
C ASP A 11 -25.93 7.21 2.66
N MET A 12 -25.59 6.29 1.72
CA MET A 12 -24.71 6.57 0.58
C MET A 12 -25.30 7.60 -0.40
N ASP A 13 -26.63 7.70 -0.49
CA ASP A 13 -27.32 8.67 -1.35
C ASP A 13 -27.67 9.97 -0.61
N ASN A 14 -27.29 10.10 0.66
CA ASN A 14 -27.53 11.28 1.47
C ASN A 14 -26.27 12.15 1.53
N ASP A 15 -26.21 13.18 0.70
CA ASP A 15 -25.05 14.07 0.59
C ASP A 15 -24.60 14.64 1.95
N SER A 16 -25.52 15.03 2.84
CA SER A 16 -25.18 15.55 4.17
C SER A 16 -24.51 14.50 5.06
N LYS A 17 -24.91 13.24 4.98
CA LYS A 17 -24.28 12.14 5.71
C LYS A 17 -22.91 11.79 5.15
N VAL A 18 -22.79 11.81 3.82
CA VAL A 18 -21.51 11.60 3.11
C VAL A 18 -20.53 12.70 3.49
N ASP A 19 -20.92 13.97 3.43
CA ASP A 19 -20.06 15.11 3.79
C ASP A 19 -19.62 15.05 5.26
N SER A 20 -20.54 14.73 6.17
CA SER A 20 -20.22 14.57 7.59
C SER A 20 -19.22 13.45 7.82
N LYS A 21 -19.35 12.33 7.10
CA LYS A 21 -18.43 11.20 7.20
C LYS A 21 -17.05 11.54 6.61
N ILE A 22 -17.00 12.23 5.48
CA ILE A 22 -15.74 12.70 4.88
C ILE A 22 -15.01 13.62 5.86
N LYS A 23 -15.73 14.54 6.50
CA LYS A 23 -15.16 15.44 7.52
C LYS A 23 -14.61 14.67 8.72
N GLU A 24 -15.35 13.69 9.24
CA GLU A 24 -14.89 12.80 10.32
C GLU A 24 -13.59 12.08 9.94
N ILE A 25 -13.50 11.56 8.71
CA ILE A 25 -12.30 10.89 8.22
C ILE A 25 -11.14 11.90 8.11
N ASP A 26 -11.42 13.10 7.60
CA ASP A 26 -10.43 14.15 7.44
C ASP A 26 -9.81 14.64 8.77
N GLU A 27 -10.60 14.63 9.83
CA GLU A 27 -10.14 14.96 11.19
C GLU A 27 -9.28 13.84 11.82
N ARG A 28 -9.45 12.59 11.36
CA ARG A 28 -8.75 11.42 11.92
C ARG A 28 -7.44 11.07 11.20
N PHE A 29 -7.32 11.40 9.92
CA PHE A 29 -6.18 11.02 9.11
C PHE A 29 -5.31 12.23 8.76
N ASN A 30 -4.06 12.23 9.22
CA ASN A 30 -3.08 13.27 8.89
C ASN A 30 -2.70 13.23 7.40
N LEU A 31 -2.58 12.03 6.83
CA LEU A 31 -2.25 11.80 5.42
C LEU A 31 -3.14 10.70 4.85
N VAL A 32 -3.75 10.98 3.71
CA VAL A 32 -4.42 9.97 2.87
C VAL A 32 -3.65 9.89 1.56
N MET A 33 -3.07 8.73 1.32
CA MET A 33 -2.27 8.47 0.12
C MET A 33 -3.15 8.18 -1.08
N MET A 34 -2.76 8.66 -2.25
CA MET A 34 -3.51 8.48 -3.50
C MET A 34 -2.71 7.64 -4.49
N GLN A 35 -3.36 6.65 -5.09
CA GLN A 35 -2.71 5.73 -6.03
C GLN A 35 -2.19 6.43 -7.30
N ASP A 36 -2.85 7.49 -7.76
CA ASP A 36 -2.45 8.27 -8.94
C ASP A 36 -1.34 9.29 -8.66
N SER A 37 -0.99 9.51 -7.39
CA SER A 37 0.16 10.27 -6.91
C SER A 37 0.91 9.46 -5.84
N PHE A 38 1.23 8.20 -6.17
CA PHE A 38 1.76 7.26 -5.19
C PHE A 38 3.16 7.63 -4.71
N SER A 39 4.05 8.04 -5.62
CA SER A 39 5.42 8.44 -5.30
C SER A 39 5.45 9.66 -4.40
N GLU A 40 4.67 10.69 -4.73
CA GLU A 40 4.54 11.91 -3.92
C GLU A 40 3.92 11.59 -2.56
N SER A 41 2.95 10.66 -2.53
CA SER A 41 2.34 10.21 -1.28
C SER A 41 3.36 9.52 -0.36
N LEU A 42 4.27 8.71 -0.92
CA LEU A 42 5.35 8.07 -0.16
C LEU A 42 6.37 9.07 0.36
N VAL A 43 6.73 10.09 -0.42
CA VAL A 43 7.60 11.18 0.03
C VAL A 43 6.97 11.90 1.22
N LEU A 44 5.69 12.25 1.14
CA LEU A 44 4.99 12.89 2.27
C LEU A 44 4.89 11.97 3.48
N LEU A 45 4.67 10.67 3.29
CA LEU A 45 4.64 9.68 4.37
C LEU A 45 6.00 9.60 5.08
N LYS A 46 7.08 9.57 4.30
CA LYS A 46 8.45 9.59 4.82
C LYS A 46 8.69 10.79 5.74
N GLU A 47 8.26 11.98 5.31
CA GLU A 47 8.40 13.21 6.10
C GLU A 47 7.53 13.19 7.37
N GLU A 48 6.27 12.79 7.26
CA GLU A 48 5.33 12.71 8.41
C GLU A 48 5.81 11.74 9.50
N LEU A 49 6.46 10.64 9.12
CA LEU A 49 6.94 9.60 10.03
C LEU A 49 8.42 9.75 10.41
N CYS A 50 9.11 10.78 9.93
CA CYS A 50 10.56 10.96 10.10
C CYS A 50 11.36 9.72 9.64
N TRP A 51 10.91 9.08 8.57
CA TRP A 51 11.55 7.93 7.96
C TRP A 51 12.66 8.33 7.00
N ASP A 52 13.57 7.41 6.72
CA ASP A 52 14.57 7.60 5.70
C ASP A 52 14.10 7.07 4.33
N LEU A 53 14.95 7.21 3.32
CA LEU A 53 14.62 6.83 1.95
C LEU A 53 14.46 5.31 1.79
N ASN A 54 15.18 4.51 2.60
CA ASN A 54 15.08 3.05 2.53
C ASN A 54 13.72 2.55 3.02
N ASP A 55 13.09 3.27 3.97
CA ASP A 55 11.79 2.88 4.53
C ASP A 55 10.64 3.00 3.51
N VAL A 56 10.82 3.83 2.47
CA VAL A 56 9.81 4.06 1.43
C VAL A 56 10.17 3.44 0.08
N THR A 57 11.28 2.71 -0.01
CA THR A 57 11.60 1.96 -1.23
C THR A 57 10.55 0.90 -1.48
N ASN A 58 10.12 0.76 -2.73
CA ASN A 58 8.98 -0.09 -3.03
C ASN A 58 9.03 -0.66 -4.45
N PHE A 59 8.29 -1.76 -4.66
CA PHE A 59 8.00 -2.32 -5.96
C PHE A 59 6.49 -2.36 -6.17
N LYS A 60 6.07 -2.26 -7.43
CA LYS A 60 4.64 -2.34 -7.79
C LYS A 60 4.13 -3.77 -7.68
N LEU A 61 4.02 -4.27 -6.45
CA LEU A 61 3.48 -5.58 -6.17
C LEU A 61 1.98 -5.65 -6.52
N ASN A 62 1.50 -6.85 -6.86
CA ASN A 62 0.09 -7.12 -7.20
C ASN A 62 -0.44 -6.25 -8.35
N GLY A 63 0.43 -5.73 -9.21
CA GLY A 63 0.03 -4.99 -10.41
C GLY A 63 -0.65 -5.92 -11.42
N ARG A 64 -1.75 -5.48 -12.06
CA ARG A 64 -2.36 -6.24 -13.14
C ARG A 64 -1.42 -6.33 -14.34
N GLN A 65 -1.35 -7.51 -14.95
CA GLN A 65 -0.68 -7.70 -16.23
C GLN A 65 -1.30 -6.78 -17.30
N GLU A 66 -0.46 -6.27 -18.19
CA GLU A 66 -0.94 -5.55 -19.36
C GLU A 66 -1.72 -6.51 -20.27
N GLY A 67 -2.74 -6.00 -20.95
CA GLY A 67 -3.63 -6.83 -21.78
C GLY A 67 -4.83 -7.44 -21.06
N VAL A 68 -4.82 -7.53 -19.72
CA VAL A 68 -5.99 -7.99 -18.94
C VAL A 68 -6.95 -6.84 -18.61
N LYS A 69 -6.52 -5.61 -18.80
CA LYS A 69 -7.35 -4.42 -18.55
C LYS A 69 -8.41 -4.28 -19.63
N LYS A 70 -9.67 -4.52 -19.29
CA LYS A 70 -10.79 -4.22 -20.20
C LYS A 70 -11.04 -2.72 -20.22
N ILE A 71 -11.12 -2.16 -21.43
CA ILE A 71 -11.52 -0.77 -21.64
C ILE A 71 -13.04 -0.70 -21.44
N LEU A 72 -13.48 0.09 -20.47
CA LEU A 72 -14.90 0.32 -20.23
C LEU A 72 -15.46 1.34 -21.22
N SER A 73 -16.67 1.11 -21.72
CA SER A 73 -17.39 2.09 -22.53
C SER A 73 -17.68 3.37 -21.73
N ASN A 74 -17.89 4.48 -22.44
CA ASN A 74 -18.24 5.74 -21.78
C ASN A 74 -19.56 5.64 -21.00
N GLU A 75 -20.53 4.90 -21.52
CA GLU A 75 -21.82 4.64 -20.85
C GLU A 75 -21.59 3.88 -19.53
N THR A 76 -20.79 2.81 -19.55
CA THR A 76 -20.44 2.07 -18.32
C THR A 76 -19.72 2.94 -17.32
N ARG A 77 -18.80 3.80 -17.76
CA ARG A 77 -18.09 4.74 -16.90
C ARG A 77 -19.05 5.75 -16.24
N SER A 78 -20.05 6.25 -17.00
CA SER A 78 -21.05 7.18 -16.46
C SER A 78 -21.87 6.50 -15.37
N LYS A 79 -22.44 5.32 -15.67
CA LYS A 79 -23.22 4.53 -14.70
C LYS A 79 -22.42 4.22 -13.42
N LEU A 80 -21.13 3.90 -13.56
CA LEU A 80 -20.26 3.66 -12.40
C LEU A 80 -20.01 4.93 -11.59
N ARG A 81 -19.87 6.09 -12.22
CA ARG A 81 -19.74 7.38 -11.50
C ARG A 81 -20.98 7.70 -10.69
N ASP A 82 -22.16 7.49 -11.29
CA ASP A 82 -23.42 7.73 -10.61
C ASP A 82 -23.60 6.76 -9.42
N TYR A 83 -23.33 5.46 -9.64
CA TYR A 83 -23.41 4.45 -8.60
C TYR A 83 -22.40 4.63 -7.47
N LEU A 84 -21.20 5.10 -7.76
CA LEU A 84 -20.11 5.33 -6.81
C LEU A 84 -20.00 6.80 -6.39
N LYS A 85 -21.06 7.61 -6.52
CA LYS A 85 -21.05 9.06 -6.28
C LYS A 85 -20.38 9.41 -4.94
N ALA A 86 -20.76 8.76 -3.88
CA ALA A 86 -20.23 9.00 -2.54
C ALA A 86 -18.73 8.70 -2.44
N ASP A 87 -18.27 7.61 -3.03
CA ASP A 87 -16.85 7.27 -3.06
C ASP A 87 -16.04 8.24 -3.93
N TYR A 88 -16.64 8.80 -5.00
CA TYR A 88 -16.02 9.88 -5.77
C TYR A 88 -15.91 11.19 -4.99
N GLN A 89 -16.90 11.52 -4.15
CA GLN A 89 -16.81 12.68 -3.27
C GLN A 89 -15.63 12.54 -2.30
N LEU A 90 -15.50 11.37 -1.64
CA LEU A 90 -14.37 11.05 -0.78
C LEU A 90 -13.02 11.18 -1.52
N TYR A 91 -12.92 10.54 -2.68
CA TYR A 91 -11.70 10.57 -3.50
C TYR A 91 -11.31 12.01 -3.88
N ASN A 92 -12.25 12.80 -4.38
CA ASN A 92 -11.99 14.17 -4.81
C ASN A 92 -11.57 15.07 -3.65
N HIS A 93 -12.18 14.89 -2.48
CA HIS A 93 -11.81 15.62 -1.27
C HIS A 93 -10.34 15.37 -0.89
N PHE A 94 -9.94 14.12 -0.76
CA PHE A 94 -8.57 13.77 -0.37
C PHE A 94 -7.55 14.01 -1.48
N LYS A 95 -7.93 13.86 -2.74
CA LYS A 95 -7.06 14.26 -3.85
C LYS A 95 -6.71 15.74 -3.79
N LYS A 96 -7.70 16.61 -3.58
CA LYS A 96 -7.46 18.05 -3.43
C LYS A 96 -6.55 18.32 -2.22
N LYS A 97 -6.80 17.67 -1.09
CA LYS A 97 -6.00 17.83 0.13
C LYS A 97 -4.54 17.38 -0.08
N LEU A 98 -4.33 16.25 -0.76
CA LEU A 98 -2.99 15.77 -1.10
C LEU A 98 -2.26 16.76 -2.01
N LEU A 99 -2.92 17.27 -3.07
CA LEU A 99 -2.32 18.26 -3.95
C LEU A 99 -1.88 19.53 -3.20
N THR A 100 -2.71 20.01 -2.26
CA THR A 100 -2.33 21.14 -1.40
C THR A 100 -1.11 20.82 -0.52
N LYS A 101 -1.00 19.58 0.00
CA LYS A 101 0.20 19.17 0.76
C LYS A 101 1.44 19.12 -0.13
N ILE A 102 1.32 18.61 -1.36
CA ILE A 102 2.43 18.59 -2.35
C ILE A 102 2.89 20.00 -2.67
N GLU A 103 1.95 20.92 -2.93
CA GLU A 103 2.25 22.34 -3.18
C GLU A 103 2.95 22.98 -1.98
N SER A 104 2.46 22.73 -0.76
CA SER A 104 3.04 23.25 0.48
C SER A 104 4.43 22.69 0.78
N PHE A 105 4.71 21.45 0.36
CA PHE A 105 6.03 20.83 0.47
C PHE A 105 7.04 21.47 -0.49
N GLY A 106 6.56 22.04 -1.59
CA GLY A 106 7.31 22.67 -2.66
C GLY A 106 7.50 21.73 -3.84
N LEU A 107 7.04 22.15 -5.02
CA LEU A 107 7.00 21.30 -6.22
C LEU A 107 8.40 20.84 -6.67
N GLU A 108 9.38 21.73 -6.66
CA GLU A 108 10.76 21.40 -7.02
C GLU A 108 11.35 20.38 -6.03
N LYS A 109 11.21 20.63 -4.72
CA LYS A 109 11.65 19.71 -3.69
C LYS A 109 10.97 18.34 -3.81
N MET A 110 9.67 18.32 -4.11
CA MET A 110 8.92 17.07 -4.33
C MET A 110 9.50 16.27 -5.50
N GLN A 111 9.77 16.93 -6.62
CA GLN A 111 10.38 16.29 -7.79
C GLN A 111 11.75 15.70 -7.48
N GLU A 112 12.59 16.44 -6.74
CA GLU A 112 13.90 15.94 -6.30
C GLU A 112 13.79 14.72 -5.39
N GLU A 113 12.90 14.74 -4.40
CA GLU A 113 12.72 13.63 -3.48
C GLU A 113 12.15 12.38 -4.18
N VAL A 114 11.20 12.55 -5.09
CA VAL A 114 10.69 11.46 -5.94
C VAL A 114 11.82 10.87 -6.80
N ALA A 115 12.63 11.72 -7.45
CA ALA A 115 13.75 11.24 -8.25
C ALA A 115 14.79 10.47 -7.42
N LYS A 116 15.09 10.92 -6.20
CA LYS A 116 15.97 10.18 -5.26
C LYS A 116 15.39 8.82 -4.89
N MET A 117 14.08 8.75 -4.62
CA MET A 117 13.40 7.49 -4.30
C MET A 117 13.40 6.52 -5.48
N GLU A 118 13.13 7.01 -6.69
CA GLU A 118 13.18 6.19 -7.91
C GLU A 118 14.58 5.67 -8.18
N SER A 119 15.61 6.51 -8.05
CA SER A 119 17.00 6.09 -8.15
C SER A 119 17.36 5.01 -7.11
N LYS A 120 16.86 5.13 -5.89
CA LYS A 120 17.08 4.12 -4.85
C LYS A 120 16.37 2.80 -5.17
N ASN A 121 15.15 2.85 -5.71
CA ASN A 121 14.44 1.67 -6.18
C ASN A 121 15.21 0.96 -7.31
N GLU A 122 15.82 1.70 -8.22
CA GLU A 122 16.67 1.15 -9.29
C GLU A 122 17.94 0.49 -8.73
N GLU A 123 18.63 1.15 -7.78
CA GLU A 123 19.80 0.60 -7.10
C GLU A 123 19.48 -0.76 -6.46
N ILE A 124 18.38 -0.85 -5.69
CA ILE A 124 17.96 -2.08 -5.04
C ILE A 124 17.53 -3.14 -6.08
N THR A 125 16.90 -2.73 -7.16
CA THR A 125 16.54 -3.63 -8.26
C THR A 125 17.77 -4.30 -8.84
N GLN A 126 18.85 -3.55 -9.04
CA GLN A 126 20.12 -4.06 -9.55
C GLN A 126 20.83 -4.95 -8.52
N GLU A 127 20.95 -4.47 -7.28
CA GLU A 127 21.61 -5.17 -6.18
C GLU A 127 20.97 -6.52 -5.88
N CYS A 128 19.65 -6.58 -5.88
CA CYS A 128 18.88 -7.79 -5.63
C CYS A 128 18.61 -8.62 -6.90
N SER A 129 19.04 -8.15 -8.08
CA SER A 129 18.73 -8.75 -9.38
C SER A 129 17.23 -9.03 -9.52
N ILE A 130 16.40 -8.03 -9.17
CA ILE A 130 14.95 -8.17 -9.18
C ILE A 130 14.45 -8.11 -10.61
N THR A 131 13.64 -9.10 -10.98
CA THR A 131 12.98 -9.17 -12.28
C THR A 131 11.47 -9.35 -12.13
N SER A 132 10.73 -8.64 -12.98
CA SER A 132 9.29 -8.78 -13.08
C SER A 132 8.91 -10.07 -13.79
N VAL A 133 7.99 -10.83 -13.24
CA VAL A 133 7.56 -12.14 -13.76
C VAL A 133 6.04 -12.28 -13.65
N GLU A 134 5.42 -12.94 -14.63
CA GLU A 134 4.02 -13.31 -14.55
C GLU A 134 3.78 -14.24 -13.36
N ASN A 135 2.75 -13.99 -12.58
CA ASN A 135 2.47 -14.76 -11.38
C ASN A 135 2.34 -16.27 -11.61
N GLN A 136 1.92 -16.69 -12.80
CA GLN A 136 1.79 -18.10 -13.15
C GLN A 136 3.16 -18.84 -13.14
N LYS A 137 4.24 -18.10 -13.37
CA LYS A 137 5.62 -18.62 -13.38
C LYS A 137 6.29 -18.54 -12.01
N LEU A 138 5.61 -17.97 -11.01
CA LEU A 138 6.12 -17.83 -9.65
C LEU A 138 5.72 -19.02 -8.79
N GLU A 139 6.59 -19.35 -7.85
CA GLU A 139 6.38 -20.43 -6.88
C GLU A 139 6.69 -19.95 -5.46
N GLY A 140 6.28 -20.74 -4.47
CA GLY A 140 6.60 -20.50 -3.07
C GLY A 140 6.10 -19.15 -2.54
N ASN A 141 6.98 -18.44 -1.86
CA ASN A 141 6.66 -17.19 -1.15
C ASN A 141 6.45 -15.97 -2.07
N GLN A 142 6.88 -16.02 -3.32
CA GLN A 142 6.67 -14.95 -4.30
C GLN A 142 5.34 -15.08 -5.03
N LYS A 143 4.69 -16.25 -4.98
CA LYS A 143 3.45 -16.51 -5.71
C LYS A 143 2.26 -15.81 -5.07
N TRP A 144 1.54 -15.02 -5.88
CA TRP A 144 0.28 -14.37 -5.52
C TRP A 144 -0.89 -15.30 -5.82
N TRP A 145 -2.01 -15.12 -5.14
CA TRP A 145 -3.21 -15.91 -5.39
C TRP A 145 -3.93 -15.52 -6.71
N GLY A 146 -3.77 -14.29 -7.19
CA GLY A 146 -4.36 -13.79 -8.43
C GLY A 146 -3.55 -14.20 -9.67
N ALA A 147 -4.15 -14.93 -10.61
CA ALA A 147 -3.45 -15.43 -11.79
C ALA A 147 -2.92 -14.32 -12.72
N ASN A 148 -3.62 -13.18 -12.79
CA ASN A 148 -3.37 -12.11 -13.76
C ASN A 148 -2.61 -10.91 -13.15
N VAL A 149 -1.74 -11.18 -12.19
CA VAL A 149 -0.91 -10.15 -11.57
C VAL A 149 0.57 -10.37 -11.91
N ILE A 150 1.32 -9.29 -11.82
CA ILE A 150 2.77 -9.30 -11.93
C ILE A 150 3.34 -9.50 -10.53
N GLY A 151 4.29 -10.38 -10.40
CA GLY A 151 5.14 -10.51 -9.22
C GLY A 151 6.61 -10.32 -9.59
N TYR A 152 7.48 -10.61 -8.66
CA TYR A 152 8.91 -10.40 -8.82
C TYR A 152 9.68 -11.61 -8.31
N THR A 153 10.84 -11.88 -8.92
CA THR A 153 11.82 -12.80 -8.41
C THR A 153 13.10 -12.04 -8.07
N THR A 154 13.84 -12.55 -7.12
CA THR A 154 15.22 -12.16 -6.89
C THR A 154 16.12 -13.11 -7.66
N GLY A 155 17.26 -12.62 -8.14
CA GLY A 155 18.33 -13.49 -8.67
C GLY A 155 18.98 -14.31 -7.54
N ASN A 156 20.24 -14.66 -7.70
CA ASN A 156 21.01 -15.43 -6.70
C ASN A 156 21.42 -14.61 -5.46
N SER A 157 20.66 -13.56 -5.10
CA SER A 157 20.95 -12.79 -3.90
C SER A 157 20.63 -13.60 -2.65
N SER A 158 21.62 -13.80 -1.79
CA SER A 158 21.45 -14.43 -0.48
C SER A 158 20.92 -13.47 0.58
N LYS A 159 20.68 -12.20 0.22
CA LYS A 159 20.19 -11.19 1.14
C LYS A 159 18.71 -11.41 1.47
N GLU A 160 18.39 -11.56 2.74
CA GLU A 160 17.02 -11.75 3.23
C GLU A 160 16.10 -10.60 2.81
N GLU A 161 16.60 -9.37 2.82
CA GLU A 161 15.87 -8.15 2.45
C GLU A 161 15.35 -8.22 1.01
N CYS A 162 16.16 -8.69 0.06
CA CYS A 162 15.72 -8.88 -1.32
C CYS A 162 14.53 -9.85 -1.43
N SER A 163 14.58 -10.95 -0.69
CA SER A 163 13.47 -11.92 -0.64
C SER A 163 12.20 -11.32 -0.01
N LEU A 164 12.35 -10.50 1.03
CA LEU A 164 11.22 -9.84 1.69
C LEU A 164 10.51 -8.83 0.77
N MET A 165 11.28 -8.07 -0.01
CA MET A 165 10.73 -7.06 -0.93
C MET A 165 9.93 -7.66 -2.09
N THR A 166 10.18 -8.91 -2.46
CA THR A 166 9.47 -9.61 -3.55
C THR A 166 8.42 -10.59 -3.05
N MET A 167 8.31 -10.76 -1.73
CA MET A 167 7.41 -11.72 -1.11
C MET A 167 5.95 -11.32 -1.32
N SER A 168 5.09 -12.32 -1.58
CA SER A 168 3.65 -12.09 -1.64
C SER A 168 3.07 -11.73 -0.27
N GLU A 169 1.98 -10.97 -0.26
CA GLU A 169 1.31 -10.52 0.97
C GLU A 169 1.00 -11.67 1.93
N PHE A 170 0.44 -12.79 1.44
CA PHE A 170 0.11 -13.92 2.29
C PHE A 170 1.33 -14.61 2.90
N ALA A 171 2.41 -14.71 2.15
CA ALA A 171 3.67 -15.26 2.67
C ALA A 171 4.25 -14.35 3.75
N TYR A 172 4.16 -13.03 3.55
CA TYR A 172 4.62 -12.03 4.51
C TYR A 172 3.79 -12.08 5.81
N ILE A 173 2.46 -12.17 5.69
CA ILE A 173 1.54 -12.32 6.84
C ILE A 173 1.85 -13.61 7.62
N LYS A 174 2.07 -14.74 6.92
CA LYS A 174 2.45 -16.00 7.59
C LYS A 174 3.76 -15.85 8.37
N ARG A 175 4.75 -15.15 7.80
CA ARG A 175 6.01 -14.88 8.47
C ARG A 175 5.83 -14.03 9.74
N ILE A 176 5.02 -12.97 9.67
CA ILE A 176 4.72 -12.12 10.83
C ILE A 176 4.02 -12.93 11.91
N ARG A 177 2.99 -13.70 11.56
CA ARG A 177 2.26 -14.56 12.50
C ARG A 177 3.17 -15.58 13.19
N LYS A 178 4.08 -16.20 12.43
CA LYS A 178 5.06 -17.11 13.00
C LYS A 178 5.93 -16.42 14.07
N LYS A 179 6.47 -15.25 13.77
CA LYS A 179 7.26 -14.44 14.72
C LYS A 179 6.46 -14.07 15.96
N GLN A 180 5.19 -13.66 15.80
CA GLN A 180 4.31 -13.32 16.92
C GLN A 180 4.04 -14.52 17.82
N ASN A 181 3.77 -15.70 17.24
CA ASN A 181 3.55 -16.93 18.01
C ASN A 181 4.81 -17.35 18.78
N GLU A 182 5.97 -17.34 18.13
CA GLU A 182 7.26 -17.63 18.78
C GLU A 182 7.55 -16.66 19.96
N GLN A 183 7.20 -15.39 19.81
CA GLN A 183 7.34 -14.39 20.87
C GLN A 183 6.36 -14.66 22.02
N ALA A 184 5.11 -14.97 21.72
CA ALA A 184 4.10 -15.32 22.73
C ALA A 184 4.50 -16.58 23.53
N GLU A 185 4.99 -17.61 22.85
CA GLU A 185 5.50 -18.83 23.49
C GLU A 185 6.66 -18.52 24.45
N ARG A 186 7.62 -17.68 24.05
CA ARG A 186 8.73 -17.28 24.92
C ARG A 186 8.26 -16.53 26.18
N ILE A 187 7.25 -15.66 26.05
CA ILE A 187 6.67 -14.92 27.17
C ILE A 187 6.00 -15.90 28.15
N ILE A 188 5.20 -16.84 27.64
CA ILE A 188 4.51 -17.85 28.46
C ILE A 188 5.52 -18.75 29.18
N LEU A 189 6.55 -19.22 28.49
CA LEU A 189 7.60 -20.07 29.10
C LEU A 189 8.39 -19.29 30.16
N GLY A 190 8.69 -18.01 29.92
CA GLY A 190 9.36 -17.16 30.92
C GLY A 190 8.50 -16.92 32.17
N GLN A 191 7.19 -16.75 32.02
CA GLN A 191 6.25 -16.63 33.16
C GLN A 191 6.17 -17.92 33.96
N ASN A 192 6.07 -19.07 33.29
CA ASN A 192 6.02 -20.37 33.98
C ASN A 192 7.30 -20.69 34.77
N GLN A 193 8.48 -20.23 34.30
CA GLN A 193 9.73 -20.39 35.04
C GLN A 193 9.80 -19.49 36.28
N LEU A 194 9.19 -18.32 36.25
CA LEU A 194 9.10 -17.44 37.43
C LEU A 194 8.17 -17.99 38.50
N GLU A 195 7.05 -18.62 38.10
CA GLU A 195 6.09 -19.23 39.01
C GLU A 195 6.63 -20.51 39.69
N GLN A 196 7.57 -21.22 39.05
CA GLN A 196 8.19 -22.44 39.61
C GLN A 196 9.34 -22.13 40.59
N ASN A 197 9.81 -20.90 40.65
CA ASN A 197 10.91 -20.48 41.53
C ASN A 197 10.42 -19.71 42.77
N VAL A 198 9.12 -19.65 43.01
CA VAL A 198 8.46 -19.08 44.21
C VAL A 198 7.90 -20.23 45.07
#